data_8a5b6c56c39961e89cc9cd8dae695edc
#
_entry.id   8a5b6c56c39961e89cc9cd8dae695edc
#
_cell.length_a   1.000
_cell.length_b   1.000
_cell.length_c   1.000
_cell.angle_alpha   90.00
_cell.angle_beta   90.00
_cell.angle_gamma   90.00
#
_symmetry.space_group_name_H-M   'P 1'
#
loop_
_entity.id
_entity.type
_entity.pdbx_description
1 polymer ?
#
loop_
_entity_poly.entity_id
_entity_poly.type
_entity_poly.pdbx_seq_one_letter_code
_entity_poly.pdbx_strand_id
1 'polypeptide(L)'
;MNRTPYPAAALAAVSALALTACSGAQGGETASAEPSAAATVEVEDNYGTQTVSTPPTSVVATDNRTFETLADWGVELVAAPRALMPDTIAYADDESVTDLRNHREPDLEAVVAAEPDLIVNGQRFADFRDDFADLVPDASIVELDPREDQPFDEELKRQTSVLGEIFDRTAEAEEINGAFDAAMQRVVEEYQPGDTVMAVTVSGGEIGYIAPEVGRTLGPLFEIFDFTPALEVDGATDDHQGDDISVEAIADSNPDWILVMDRDAAVSPDDAEYTPAQEVVENAEALRNVTAVQEDNVVYMPKDTYTNEGIQTYTEFFDTLADAMGEQN
;
A
#
# COMPACT_ATOMS: atom_id res chain seq x y z
N MET A 1 54.54 -48.29 9.93
CA MET A 1 56.01 -48.26 10.00
C MET A 1 56.44 -46.81 10.01
N ASN A 2 57.10 -46.45 11.10
CA ASN A 2 58.04 -45.33 11.36
C ASN A 2 57.45 -43.88 11.31
N ARG A 3 57.14 -43.28 12.43
CA ARG A 3 57.98 -42.69 13.52
C ARG A 3 58.56 -41.32 13.17
N THR A 4 57.97 -40.33 13.81
CA THR A 4 58.44 -39.06 14.44
C THR A 4 59.99 -38.91 14.57
N PRO A 5 60.59 -37.74 14.93
CA PRO A 5 60.11 -36.75 15.94
C PRO A 5 60.48 -35.23 15.66
N TYR A 6 59.98 -34.40 16.57
CA TYR A 6 60.41 -33.04 16.88
C TYR A 6 61.89 -32.93 17.35
N PRO A 7 62.49 -31.69 17.42
CA PRO A 7 62.44 -31.01 18.70
C PRO A 7 62.32 -29.45 18.70
N ALA A 8 61.98 -28.97 19.86
CA ALA A 8 61.87 -27.59 20.34
C ALA A 8 63.23 -26.94 20.69
N ALA A 9 63.23 -25.62 20.82
CA ALA A 9 64.02 -24.76 21.75
C ALA A 9 63.55 -23.33 21.54
N ALA A 10 63.00 -22.60 22.36
CA ALA A 10 63.14 -21.94 23.66
C ALA A 10 64.36 -21.00 23.79
N LEU A 11 64.10 -19.73 24.11
CA LEU A 11 64.74 -18.80 25.05
C LEU A 11 64.43 -17.34 24.61
N ALA A 12 63.71 -16.53 25.29
CA ALA A 12 63.81 -15.90 26.61
C ALA A 12 64.55 -14.56 26.61
N ALA A 13 63.87 -13.59 27.18
CA ALA A 13 64.34 -12.47 28.00
C ALA A 13 64.81 -11.18 27.29
N VAL A 14 64.58 -9.94 27.66
CA VAL A 14 64.49 -9.28 29.00
C VAL A 14 64.09 -7.81 28.76
N SER A 15 63.24 -7.31 29.57
CA SER A 15 62.99 -5.97 30.10
C SER A 15 63.86 -4.79 29.75
N ALA A 16 63.25 -3.61 29.52
CA ALA A 16 63.70 -2.36 30.13
C ALA A 16 62.55 -1.35 30.25
N LEU A 17 62.18 -1.04 31.47
CA LEU A 17 61.39 0.15 31.85
C LEU A 17 62.24 1.41 31.63
N ALA A 18 61.61 2.44 31.08
CA ALA A 18 62.07 3.82 31.32
C ALA A 18 60.81 4.69 31.51
N LEU A 19 60.55 5.02 32.76
CA LEU A 19 59.71 6.15 33.15
C LEU A 19 60.49 7.44 32.87
N THR A 20 59.85 8.33 32.09
CA THR A 20 60.14 9.78 32.18
C THR A 20 58.80 10.51 32.21
N ALA A 21 58.47 11.01 33.38
CA ALA A 21 57.47 12.03 33.58
C ALA A 21 58.07 13.35 33.16
N CYS A 22 57.36 14.08 32.31
CA CYS A 22 57.45 15.55 32.26
C CYS A 22 56.10 16.14 31.88
N SER A 23 55.60 16.86 32.81
CA SER A 23 54.49 17.80 32.81
C SER A 23 54.60 18.81 31.68
N GLY A 24 53.47 19.11 31.01
CA GLY A 24 53.35 20.21 30.05
C GLY A 24 51.95 20.34 29.50
N ALA A 25 51.13 21.16 30.13
CA ALA A 25 50.07 22.03 29.67
C ALA A 25 49.29 21.69 28.38
N GLN A 26 47.98 21.45 28.58
CA GLN A 26 46.83 22.02 27.89
C GLN A 26 46.92 22.23 26.37
N GLY A 27 46.21 21.40 25.69
CA GLY A 27 45.59 21.58 24.41
C GLY A 27 44.50 20.55 24.29
N GLY A 28 43.31 20.86 24.82
CA GLY A 28 42.12 20.07 24.55
C GLY A 28 41.73 20.27 23.10
N GLU A 29 42.21 19.41 22.22
CA GLU A 29 41.53 19.20 20.94
C GLU A 29 40.23 18.44 21.30
N THR A 30 39.17 19.19 21.47
CA THR A 30 37.83 18.67 21.24
C THR A 30 37.84 18.18 19.80
N ALA A 31 37.96 16.88 19.62
CA ALA A 31 37.55 16.26 18.36
C ALA A 31 36.09 16.71 18.16
N SER A 32 35.87 17.70 17.30
CA SER A 32 34.58 17.90 16.66
C SER A 32 34.30 16.59 15.99
N ALA A 33 33.32 15.87 16.52
CA ALA A 33 32.67 14.82 15.75
C ALA A 33 32.12 15.55 14.52
N GLU A 34 32.70 15.27 13.36
CA GLU A 34 32.04 15.65 12.11
C GLU A 34 30.65 15.04 12.17
N PRO A 35 29.58 15.80 11.83
CA PRO A 35 28.27 15.22 11.72
C PRO A 35 28.39 14.03 10.77
N SER A 36 28.07 12.84 11.25
CA SER A 36 27.94 11.66 10.39
C SER A 36 26.95 12.06 9.31
N ALA A 37 27.37 12.02 8.05
CA ALA A 37 26.43 12.23 6.95
C ALA A 37 25.27 11.28 7.18
N ALA A 38 24.04 11.78 7.07
CA ALA A 38 22.86 10.93 7.14
C ALA A 38 23.03 9.80 6.12
N ALA A 39 22.70 8.58 6.51
CA ALA A 39 22.70 7.48 5.57
C ALA A 39 21.63 7.77 4.48
N THR A 40 21.91 7.36 3.25
CA THR A 40 20.96 7.52 2.14
C THR A 40 20.80 6.19 1.43
N VAL A 41 19.62 5.99 0.85
CA VAL A 41 19.31 4.87 -0.04
C VAL A 41 18.95 5.42 -1.42
N GLU A 42 19.30 4.69 -2.47
CA GLU A 42 18.85 4.98 -3.83
C GLU A 42 17.71 4.02 -4.16
N VAL A 43 16.54 4.56 -4.51
CA VAL A 43 15.35 3.80 -4.86
C VAL A 43 14.84 4.21 -6.24
N GLU A 44 14.21 3.28 -6.94
CA GLU A 44 13.56 3.53 -8.23
C GLU A 44 12.07 3.81 -8.02
N ASP A 45 11.63 5.02 -8.35
CA ASP A 45 10.23 5.40 -8.37
C ASP A 45 9.69 5.53 -9.81
N ASN A 46 8.49 6.08 -9.97
CA ASN A 46 7.88 6.28 -11.29
C ASN A 46 8.60 7.33 -12.15
N TYR A 47 9.51 8.11 -11.58
CA TYR A 47 10.26 9.19 -12.23
C TYR A 47 11.77 8.91 -12.33
N GLY A 48 12.20 7.72 -11.90
CA GLY A 48 13.60 7.28 -11.96
C GLY A 48 14.24 7.11 -10.59
N THR A 49 15.57 7.18 -10.53
CA THR A 49 16.32 6.99 -9.29
C THR A 49 16.17 8.20 -8.36
N GLN A 50 15.68 7.98 -7.15
CA GLN A 50 15.62 8.97 -6.08
C GLN A 50 16.66 8.63 -5.00
N THR A 51 17.35 9.65 -4.47
CA THR A 51 18.24 9.50 -3.31
C THR A 51 17.51 9.99 -2.07
N VAL A 52 17.22 9.10 -1.15
CA VAL A 52 16.41 9.38 0.05
C VAL A 52 17.23 9.20 1.31
N SER A 53 17.06 10.06 2.30
CA SER A 53 17.63 9.87 3.65
C SER A 53 17.01 8.64 4.30
N THR A 54 17.81 7.78 4.97
CA THR A 54 17.31 6.55 5.61
C THR A 54 17.82 6.41 7.03
N PRO A 55 16.92 6.21 8.03
CA PRO A 55 15.49 6.49 7.90
C PRO A 55 15.23 8.00 7.76
N PRO A 56 14.17 8.43 7.06
CA PRO A 56 13.78 9.82 7.00
C PRO A 56 13.30 10.32 8.37
N THR A 57 13.38 11.64 8.60
CA THR A 57 13.09 12.24 9.92
C THR A 57 11.89 13.16 9.93
N SER A 58 11.44 13.63 8.77
CA SER A 58 10.28 14.50 8.61
C SER A 58 9.49 14.06 7.37
N VAL A 59 8.48 13.22 7.60
CA VAL A 59 7.77 12.53 6.53
C VAL A 59 6.39 13.15 6.30
N VAL A 60 6.13 13.53 5.07
CA VAL A 60 4.79 13.81 4.55
C VAL A 60 4.33 12.62 3.72
N ALA A 61 3.12 12.13 3.93
CA ALA A 61 2.53 11.10 3.10
C ALA A 61 1.18 11.55 2.55
N THR A 62 0.96 11.39 1.25
CA THR A 62 -0.26 11.77 0.55
C THR A 62 -0.89 10.62 -0.25
N ASP A 63 -0.13 9.54 -0.47
CA ASP A 63 -0.61 8.33 -1.14
C ASP A 63 -1.38 7.44 -0.15
N ASN A 64 -2.67 7.30 -0.36
CA ASN A 64 -3.55 6.52 0.52
C ASN A 64 -3.35 5.01 0.42
N ARG A 65 -2.60 4.48 -0.57
CA ARG A 65 -2.18 3.07 -0.58
C ARG A 65 -1.08 2.76 0.43
N THR A 66 -0.43 3.79 0.97
CA THR A 66 0.73 3.64 1.86
C THR A 66 0.44 3.85 3.34
N PHE A 67 -0.70 4.47 3.67
CA PHE A 67 -0.98 4.88 5.05
C PHE A 67 -1.01 3.73 6.05
N GLU A 68 -1.64 2.61 5.70
CA GLU A 68 -1.71 1.44 6.56
C GLU A 68 -0.32 0.86 6.81
N THR A 69 0.46 0.65 5.75
CA THR A 69 1.84 0.15 5.86
C THR A 69 2.71 1.06 6.73
N LEU A 70 2.65 2.37 6.53
CA LEU A 70 3.42 3.34 7.33
C LEU A 70 2.96 3.36 8.79
N ALA A 71 1.66 3.26 9.04
CA ALA A 71 1.10 3.21 10.39
C ALA A 71 1.51 1.94 11.13
N ASP A 72 1.42 0.79 10.49
CA ASP A 72 1.82 -0.51 11.05
C ASP A 72 3.31 -0.54 11.41
N TRP A 73 4.15 0.12 10.61
CA TRP A 73 5.58 0.25 10.90
C TRP A 73 5.90 1.31 11.95
N GLY A 74 4.90 2.06 12.42
CA GLY A 74 5.07 3.12 13.41
C GLY A 74 5.85 4.32 12.88
N VAL A 75 5.75 4.62 11.60
CA VAL A 75 6.34 5.81 10.99
C VAL A 75 5.62 7.05 11.52
N GLU A 76 6.36 8.02 12.03
CA GLU A 76 5.79 9.31 12.45
C GLU A 76 5.63 10.22 11.24
N LEU A 77 4.39 10.65 10.94
CA LEU A 77 4.10 11.63 9.89
C LEU A 77 4.02 13.04 10.49
N VAL A 78 4.59 14.02 9.80
CA VAL A 78 4.46 15.44 10.16
C VAL A 78 3.24 16.08 9.53
N ALA A 79 2.83 15.62 8.35
CA ALA A 79 1.60 16.05 7.68
C ALA A 79 1.06 14.97 6.75
N ALA A 80 -0.25 14.91 6.61
CA ALA A 80 -0.97 14.01 5.73
C ALA A 80 -2.43 14.47 5.53
N PRO A 81 -3.13 14.05 4.47
CA PRO A 81 -4.54 14.39 4.26
C PRO A 81 -5.46 13.54 5.15
N ARG A 82 -5.46 13.79 6.46
CA ARG A 82 -6.18 13.00 7.47
C ARG A 82 -7.67 12.84 7.18
N ALA A 83 -8.30 13.86 6.61
CA ALA A 83 -9.70 13.83 6.23
C ALA A 83 -10.03 12.82 5.09
N LEU A 84 -9.01 12.27 4.42
CA LEU A 84 -9.16 11.24 3.39
C LEU A 84 -8.78 9.83 3.87
N MET A 85 -8.36 9.69 5.12
CA MET A 85 -8.05 8.40 5.73
C MET A 85 -9.30 7.80 6.37
N PRO A 86 -9.49 6.48 6.30
CA PRO A 86 -10.50 5.82 7.11
C PRO A 86 -10.10 5.84 8.59
N ASP A 87 -11.08 5.67 9.46
CA ASP A 87 -10.89 5.59 10.92
C ASP A 87 -10.12 4.34 11.38
N THR A 88 -9.93 3.37 10.50
CA THR A 88 -9.06 2.20 10.70
C THR A 88 -7.58 2.57 10.73
N ILE A 89 -7.19 3.71 10.15
CA ILE A 89 -5.80 4.17 10.08
C ILE A 89 -5.48 5.11 11.25
N ALA A 90 -4.48 4.78 12.06
CA ALA A 90 -4.13 5.50 13.28
C ALA A 90 -3.88 7.01 13.08
N TYR A 91 -3.39 7.42 11.90
CA TYR A 91 -3.14 8.84 11.60
C TYR A 91 -4.42 9.67 11.44
N ALA A 92 -5.56 9.06 11.15
CA ALA A 92 -6.82 9.78 10.92
C ALA A 92 -7.19 10.66 12.13
N ASP A 93 -7.03 10.13 13.35
CA ASP A 93 -7.35 10.79 14.60
C ASP A 93 -6.14 11.41 15.30
N ASP A 94 -4.93 11.28 14.74
CA ASP A 94 -3.72 11.83 15.37
C ASP A 94 -3.60 13.34 15.13
N GLU A 95 -3.92 14.14 16.15
CA GLU A 95 -3.83 15.60 16.11
C GLU A 95 -2.38 16.13 15.96
N SER A 96 -1.36 15.30 16.16
CA SER A 96 0.04 15.68 15.93
C SER A 96 0.41 15.72 14.46
N VAL A 97 -0.32 14.99 13.61
CA VAL A 97 -0.18 15.01 12.15
C VAL A 97 -0.95 16.22 11.59
N THR A 98 -0.25 17.15 10.96
CA THR A 98 -0.89 18.31 10.33
C THR A 98 -1.78 17.86 9.17
N ASP A 99 -3.06 18.25 9.19
CA ASP A 99 -4.00 17.89 8.14
C ASP A 99 -3.78 18.71 6.85
N LEU A 100 -3.46 18.05 5.76
CA LEU A 100 -3.31 18.64 4.43
C LEU A 100 -4.66 18.82 3.70
N ARG A 101 -5.79 18.54 4.36
CA ARG A 101 -7.14 18.58 3.81
C ARG A 101 -7.33 17.53 2.71
N ASN A 102 -7.89 17.94 1.55
CA ASN A 102 -8.19 17.04 0.45
C ASN A 102 -7.49 17.45 -0.86
N HIS A 103 -7.44 16.54 -1.80
CA HIS A 103 -6.77 16.71 -3.09
C HIS A 103 -7.38 17.79 -4.00
N ARG A 104 -8.59 18.30 -3.72
CA ARG A 104 -9.22 19.38 -4.53
C ARG A 104 -8.74 20.75 -4.11
N GLU A 105 -8.37 20.89 -2.82
CA GLU A 105 -7.90 22.14 -2.22
C GLU A 105 -6.88 21.79 -1.11
N PRO A 106 -5.68 21.28 -1.46
CA PRO A 106 -4.68 20.90 -0.47
C PRO A 106 -4.08 22.11 0.22
N ASP A 107 -3.69 21.94 1.47
CA ASP A 107 -2.98 22.97 2.24
C ASP A 107 -1.47 22.90 1.94
N LEU A 108 -1.06 23.52 0.84
CA LEU A 108 0.35 23.57 0.43
C LEU A 108 1.22 24.40 1.39
N GLU A 109 0.64 25.37 2.12
CA GLU A 109 1.37 26.11 3.14
C GLU A 109 1.75 25.22 4.33
N ALA A 110 0.89 24.26 4.67
CA ALA A 110 1.16 23.25 5.69
C ALA A 110 2.33 22.31 5.28
N VAL A 111 2.44 21.95 4.00
CA VAL A 111 3.59 21.16 3.50
C VAL A 111 4.89 21.94 3.68
N VAL A 112 4.92 23.22 3.32
CA VAL A 112 6.09 24.08 3.52
C VAL A 112 6.45 24.22 5.00
N ALA A 113 5.44 24.40 5.86
CA ALA A 113 5.66 24.56 7.31
C ALA A 113 6.15 23.26 7.99
N ALA A 114 5.88 22.11 7.40
CA ALA A 114 6.33 20.81 7.89
C ALA A 114 7.83 20.56 7.64
N GLU A 115 8.47 21.32 6.75
CA GLU A 115 9.90 21.18 6.37
C GLU A 115 10.28 19.69 6.15
N PRO A 116 9.58 18.97 5.24
CA PRO A 116 9.82 17.53 5.05
C PRO A 116 11.20 17.25 4.47
N ASP A 117 11.79 16.11 4.84
CA ASP A 117 12.93 15.52 4.13
C ASP A 117 12.49 14.42 3.14
N LEU A 118 11.25 13.90 3.32
CA LEU A 118 10.60 12.96 2.41
C LEU A 118 9.11 13.29 2.22
N ILE A 119 8.65 13.22 0.98
CA ILE A 119 7.24 13.17 0.61
C ILE A 119 6.97 11.85 -0.11
N VAL A 120 6.13 10.98 0.48
CA VAL A 120 5.55 9.81 -0.20
C VAL A 120 4.28 10.28 -0.87
N ASN A 121 4.38 10.59 -2.17
CA ASN A 121 3.29 11.17 -2.96
C ASN A 121 2.67 10.11 -3.86
N GLY A 122 1.41 10.31 -4.23
CA GLY A 122 0.72 9.45 -5.18
C GLY A 122 -0.80 9.58 -5.15
N GLN A 123 -1.45 8.72 -5.92
CA GLN A 123 -2.90 8.62 -5.98
C GLN A 123 -3.55 9.99 -6.22
N ARG A 124 -4.43 10.42 -5.31
CA ARG A 124 -5.19 11.68 -5.43
C ARG A 124 -4.32 12.94 -5.44
N PHE A 125 -3.08 12.83 -4.98
CA PHE A 125 -2.13 13.94 -4.91
C PHE A 125 -1.03 13.88 -5.98
N ALA A 126 -1.06 12.91 -6.88
CA ALA A 126 -0.05 12.77 -7.95
C ALA A 126 0.13 14.06 -8.76
N ASP A 127 -0.96 14.76 -9.07
CA ASP A 127 -0.93 16.02 -9.82
C ASP A 127 -0.18 17.16 -9.09
N PHE A 128 0.07 17.05 -7.78
CA PHE A 128 0.76 18.08 -6.98
C PHE A 128 2.28 17.87 -6.88
N ARG A 129 2.83 16.86 -7.56
CA ARG A 129 4.27 16.57 -7.50
C ARG A 129 5.15 17.77 -7.82
N ASP A 130 4.84 18.49 -8.90
CA ASP A 130 5.62 19.66 -9.35
C ASP A 130 5.47 20.80 -8.33
N ASP A 131 4.30 21.02 -7.78
CA ASP A 131 4.08 22.02 -6.74
C ASP A 131 4.89 21.70 -5.47
N PHE A 132 4.94 20.43 -5.06
CA PHE A 132 5.79 20.00 -3.93
C PHE A 132 7.28 20.21 -4.23
N ALA A 133 7.75 19.85 -5.42
CA ALA A 133 9.14 20.04 -5.82
C ALA A 133 9.56 21.53 -5.84
N ASP A 134 8.66 22.41 -6.25
CA ASP A 134 8.91 23.85 -6.27
C ASP A 134 8.88 24.47 -4.84
N LEU A 135 8.01 23.97 -3.97
CA LEU A 135 7.80 24.54 -2.64
C LEU A 135 8.81 24.03 -1.60
N VAL A 136 9.21 22.77 -1.68
CA VAL A 136 10.15 22.11 -0.74
C VAL A 136 11.29 21.41 -1.50
N PRO A 137 12.14 22.17 -2.19
CA PRO A 137 13.15 21.61 -3.12
C PRO A 137 14.24 20.77 -2.44
N ASP A 138 14.33 20.81 -1.11
CA ASP A 138 15.29 20.02 -0.35
C ASP A 138 14.70 18.64 0.08
N ALA A 139 13.39 18.43 -0.11
CA ALA A 139 12.75 17.16 0.15
C ALA A 139 12.91 16.18 -1.02
N SER A 140 13.11 14.90 -0.70
CA SER A 140 12.96 13.84 -1.70
C SER A 140 11.47 13.56 -1.90
N ILE A 141 11.02 13.45 -3.16
CA ILE A 141 9.64 13.09 -3.48
C ILE A 141 9.68 11.72 -4.15
N VAL A 142 8.98 10.76 -3.55
CA VAL A 142 8.90 9.39 -4.04
C VAL A 142 7.46 9.07 -4.44
N GLU A 143 7.25 8.60 -5.66
CA GLU A 143 5.96 8.18 -6.19
C GLU A 143 6.01 6.74 -6.67
N LEU A 144 5.12 5.93 -6.10
CA LEU A 144 5.11 4.48 -6.27
C LEU A 144 3.75 3.97 -6.76
N ASP A 145 2.91 4.84 -7.32
CA ASP A 145 1.64 4.42 -7.91
C ASP A 145 1.86 3.25 -8.89
N PRO A 146 0.95 2.28 -8.91
CA PRO A 146 0.99 1.20 -9.89
C PRO A 146 1.07 1.74 -11.31
N ARG A 147 2.07 1.27 -12.07
CA ARG A 147 2.28 1.66 -13.47
C ARG A 147 1.36 0.83 -14.36
N GLU A 148 0.69 1.48 -15.32
CA GLU A 148 -0.30 0.85 -16.19
C GLU A 148 0.27 -0.27 -17.10
N ASP A 149 1.59 -0.24 -17.36
CA ASP A 149 2.27 -1.22 -18.21
C ASP A 149 2.91 -2.38 -17.44
N GLN A 150 2.63 -2.48 -16.14
CA GLN A 150 3.16 -3.53 -15.25
C GLN A 150 2.02 -4.29 -14.56
N PRO A 151 2.22 -5.56 -14.18
CA PRO A 151 1.23 -6.30 -13.41
C PRO A 151 0.91 -5.61 -12.09
N PHE A 152 -0.37 -5.43 -11.80
CA PHE A 152 -0.83 -4.66 -10.66
C PHE A 152 -0.36 -5.24 -9.31
N ASP A 153 -0.37 -6.55 -9.17
CA ASP A 153 0.11 -7.27 -7.98
C ASP A 153 1.61 -7.07 -7.74
N GLU A 154 2.42 -7.07 -8.81
CA GLU A 154 3.85 -6.78 -8.72
C GLU A 154 4.11 -5.32 -8.33
N GLU A 155 3.26 -4.38 -8.77
CA GLU A 155 3.37 -2.97 -8.42
C GLU A 155 3.02 -2.71 -6.95
N LEU A 156 2.04 -3.39 -6.38
CA LEU A 156 1.76 -3.32 -4.94
C LEU A 156 2.94 -3.83 -4.10
N LYS A 157 3.55 -4.95 -4.51
CA LYS A 157 4.75 -5.50 -3.85
C LYS A 157 5.96 -4.60 -4.03
N ARG A 158 6.12 -3.98 -5.20
CA ARG A 158 7.18 -2.98 -5.45
C ARG A 158 7.03 -1.80 -4.50
N GLN A 159 5.83 -1.23 -4.37
CA GLN A 159 5.55 -0.12 -3.46
C GLN A 159 5.97 -0.47 -2.02
N THR A 160 5.52 -1.60 -1.52
CA THR A 160 5.86 -2.08 -0.17
C THR A 160 7.36 -2.30 0.01
N SER A 161 8.03 -2.91 -0.98
CA SER A 161 9.47 -3.19 -0.93
C SER A 161 10.29 -1.90 -0.90
N VAL A 162 9.97 -0.92 -1.76
CA VAL A 162 10.67 0.36 -1.80
C VAL A 162 10.48 1.15 -0.50
N LEU A 163 9.27 1.16 0.05
CA LEU A 163 9.04 1.75 1.38
C LEU A 163 9.87 1.04 2.45
N GLY A 164 9.98 -0.30 2.39
CA GLY A 164 10.83 -1.08 3.30
C GLY A 164 12.30 -0.66 3.25
N GLU A 165 12.84 -0.38 2.07
CA GLU A 165 14.20 0.14 1.91
C GLU A 165 14.37 1.55 2.49
N ILE A 166 13.41 2.45 2.25
CA ILE A 166 13.43 3.83 2.73
C ILE A 166 13.38 3.89 4.26
N PHE A 167 12.50 3.09 4.88
CA PHE A 167 12.23 3.16 6.32
C PHE A 167 13.02 2.14 7.16
N ASP A 168 13.99 1.41 6.56
CA ASP A 168 14.75 0.32 7.22
C ASP A 168 13.80 -0.75 7.80
N ARG A 169 12.83 -1.18 6.98
CA ARG A 169 11.77 -2.16 7.28
C ARG A 169 11.69 -3.27 6.23
N THR A 170 12.83 -3.65 5.65
CA THR A 170 12.87 -4.65 4.57
C THR A 170 12.28 -6.00 5.00
N ALA A 171 12.50 -6.41 6.25
CA ALA A 171 11.97 -7.67 6.75
C ALA A 171 10.44 -7.63 6.90
N GLU A 172 9.90 -6.52 7.41
CA GLU A 172 8.46 -6.29 7.53
C GLU A 172 7.79 -6.19 6.14
N ALA A 173 8.47 -5.56 5.17
CA ALA A 173 8.00 -5.51 3.78
C ALA A 173 7.96 -6.91 3.14
N GLU A 174 8.98 -7.74 3.37
CA GLU A 174 8.99 -9.14 2.93
C GLU A 174 7.85 -9.95 3.55
N GLU A 175 7.50 -9.71 4.82
CA GLU A 175 6.39 -10.37 5.50
C GLU A 175 5.04 -9.98 4.87
N ILE A 176 4.81 -8.68 4.60
CA ILE A 176 3.59 -8.19 3.93
C ILE A 176 3.47 -8.79 2.54
N ASN A 177 4.53 -8.71 1.73
CA ASN A 177 4.54 -9.28 0.38
C ASN A 177 4.30 -10.79 0.39
N GLY A 178 4.88 -11.50 1.36
CA GLY A 178 4.68 -12.94 1.51
C GLY A 178 3.26 -13.32 1.92
N ALA A 179 2.60 -12.52 2.76
CA ALA A 179 1.20 -12.71 3.11
C ALA A 179 0.27 -12.48 1.91
N PHE A 180 0.55 -11.43 1.12
CA PHE A 180 -0.16 -11.15 -0.12
C PHE A 180 -0.03 -12.29 -1.14
N ASP A 181 1.19 -12.77 -1.40
CA ASP A 181 1.41 -13.90 -2.30
C ASP A 181 0.69 -15.17 -1.83
N ALA A 182 0.66 -15.41 -0.51
CA ALA A 182 -0.04 -16.55 0.07
C ALA A 182 -1.56 -16.45 -0.11
N ALA A 183 -2.14 -15.26 0.09
CA ALA A 183 -3.57 -15.01 -0.12
C ALA A 183 -3.94 -15.16 -1.61
N MET A 184 -3.13 -14.62 -2.52
CA MET A 184 -3.32 -14.82 -3.96
C MET A 184 -3.30 -16.31 -4.34
N GLN A 185 -2.34 -17.06 -3.82
CA GLN A 185 -2.22 -18.51 -4.11
C GLN A 185 -3.48 -19.27 -3.66
N ARG A 186 -4.07 -18.89 -2.52
CA ARG A 186 -5.33 -19.49 -2.05
C ARG A 186 -6.48 -19.24 -3.02
N VAL A 187 -6.63 -18.02 -3.54
CA VAL A 187 -7.67 -17.73 -4.55
C VAL A 187 -7.47 -18.60 -5.80
N VAL A 188 -6.22 -18.71 -6.28
CA VAL A 188 -5.91 -19.56 -7.44
C VAL A 188 -6.23 -21.04 -7.19
N GLU A 189 -6.03 -21.54 -5.97
CA GLU A 189 -6.31 -22.94 -5.60
C GLU A 189 -7.82 -23.24 -5.50
N GLU A 190 -8.61 -22.25 -5.06
CA GLU A 190 -10.06 -22.45 -4.83
C GLU A 190 -10.92 -22.05 -6.04
N TYR A 191 -10.48 -21.12 -6.90
CA TYR A 191 -11.24 -20.72 -8.09
C TYR A 191 -11.42 -21.87 -9.06
N GLN A 192 -12.68 -22.14 -9.44
CA GLN A 192 -12.99 -23.18 -10.41
C GLN A 192 -12.92 -22.62 -11.85
N PRO A 193 -12.01 -23.15 -12.70
CA PRO A 193 -11.94 -22.70 -14.10
C PRO A 193 -13.27 -22.89 -14.82
N GLY A 194 -13.86 -21.79 -15.25
CA GLY A 194 -15.14 -21.77 -15.96
C GLY A 194 -16.28 -21.10 -15.18
N ASP A 195 -16.10 -20.87 -13.89
CA ASP A 195 -17.00 -20.01 -13.15
C ASP A 195 -16.88 -18.57 -13.66
N THR A 196 -17.98 -17.90 -13.82
CA THR A 196 -18.02 -16.53 -14.31
C THR A 196 -18.06 -15.53 -13.15
N VAL A 197 -17.27 -14.47 -13.27
CA VAL A 197 -17.12 -13.43 -12.24
C VAL A 197 -17.66 -12.10 -12.75
N MET A 198 -18.39 -11.39 -11.90
CA MET A 198 -18.85 -10.01 -12.08
C MET A 198 -18.25 -9.14 -10.99
N ALA A 199 -17.74 -7.98 -11.34
CA ALA A 199 -17.31 -6.97 -10.38
C ALA A 199 -18.23 -5.75 -10.44
N VAL A 200 -18.61 -5.24 -9.26
CA VAL A 200 -19.49 -4.08 -9.12
C VAL A 200 -19.03 -3.16 -7.98
N THR A 201 -19.37 -1.89 -8.08
CA THR A 201 -19.30 -0.93 -6.97
C THR A 201 -20.69 -0.50 -6.58
N VAL A 202 -20.91 -0.20 -5.30
CA VAL A 202 -22.14 0.45 -4.82
C VAL A 202 -21.81 1.86 -4.40
N SER A 203 -22.50 2.83 -5.01
CA SER A 203 -22.35 4.26 -4.72
C SER A 203 -23.68 4.98 -4.84
N GLY A 204 -24.07 5.79 -3.86
CA GLY A 204 -25.37 6.47 -3.84
C GLY A 204 -26.56 5.52 -3.78
N GLY A 205 -26.37 4.28 -3.33
CA GLY A 205 -27.38 3.24 -3.33
C GLY A 205 -27.64 2.61 -4.71
N GLU A 206 -26.82 2.90 -5.71
CA GLU A 206 -26.87 2.34 -7.07
C GLU A 206 -25.70 1.38 -7.30
N ILE A 207 -25.93 0.38 -8.17
CA ILE A 207 -24.93 -0.62 -8.53
C ILE A 207 -24.29 -0.20 -9.86
N GLY A 208 -22.98 0.09 -9.84
CA GLY A 208 -22.16 0.39 -11.00
C GLY A 208 -21.32 -0.81 -11.41
N TYR A 209 -21.16 -1.02 -12.69
CA TYR A 209 -20.33 -2.08 -13.25
C TYR A 209 -18.84 -1.74 -13.21
N ILE A 210 -18.02 -2.69 -12.78
CA ILE A 210 -16.57 -2.58 -12.86
C ILE A 210 -16.08 -3.53 -13.94
N ALA A 211 -15.53 -2.94 -15.00
CA ALA A 211 -15.06 -3.69 -16.15
C ALA A 211 -13.79 -4.49 -15.84
N PRO A 212 -13.64 -5.70 -16.40
CA PRO A 212 -12.38 -6.44 -16.36
C PRO A 212 -11.21 -5.60 -16.88
N GLU A 213 -10.06 -5.69 -16.23
CA GLU A 213 -8.81 -5.00 -16.52
C GLU A 213 -8.87 -3.47 -16.36
N VAL A 214 -9.83 -2.80 -16.98
CA VAL A 214 -9.94 -1.33 -17.05
C VAL A 214 -10.54 -0.71 -15.79
N GLY A 215 -11.55 -1.35 -15.20
CA GLY A 215 -12.26 -0.82 -14.05
C GLY A 215 -11.39 -0.74 -12.80
N ARG A 216 -11.61 0.30 -11.99
CA ARG A 216 -10.81 0.55 -10.78
C ARG A 216 -10.94 -0.59 -9.77
N THR A 217 -9.92 -0.76 -8.96
CA THR A 217 -9.89 -1.61 -7.76
C THR A 217 -10.07 -3.10 -8.05
N LEU A 218 -11.21 -3.51 -8.59
CA LEU A 218 -11.54 -4.92 -8.87
C LEU A 218 -11.22 -5.33 -10.31
N GLY A 219 -11.10 -4.39 -11.25
CA GLY A 219 -10.79 -4.69 -12.66
C GLY A 219 -9.49 -5.45 -12.85
N PRO A 220 -8.37 -5.04 -12.23
CA PRO A 220 -7.08 -5.76 -12.33
C PRO A 220 -7.12 -7.21 -11.86
N LEU A 221 -8.07 -7.60 -11.00
CA LEU A 221 -8.18 -8.96 -10.48
C LEU A 221 -8.51 -9.99 -11.56
N PHE A 222 -9.14 -9.57 -12.64
CA PHE A 222 -9.44 -10.46 -13.77
C PHE A 222 -8.17 -10.94 -14.46
N GLU A 223 -7.17 -10.09 -14.61
CA GLU A 223 -5.87 -10.46 -15.14
C GLU A 223 -5.06 -11.30 -14.12
N ILE A 224 -5.04 -10.86 -12.85
CA ILE A 224 -4.27 -11.52 -11.79
C ILE A 224 -4.69 -12.99 -11.60
N PHE A 225 -5.99 -13.28 -11.62
CA PHE A 225 -6.54 -14.61 -11.34
C PHE A 225 -7.04 -15.36 -12.57
N ASP A 226 -6.90 -14.80 -13.78
CA ASP A 226 -7.47 -15.34 -15.01
C ASP A 226 -8.99 -15.62 -14.88
N PHE A 227 -9.70 -14.70 -14.22
CA PHE A 227 -11.14 -14.82 -14.02
C PHE A 227 -11.89 -14.72 -15.33
N THR A 228 -12.88 -15.60 -15.54
CA THR A 228 -13.79 -15.52 -16.67
C THR A 228 -14.84 -14.42 -16.46
N PRO A 229 -14.84 -13.33 -17.23
CA PRO A 229 -15.85 -12.29 -17.06
C PRO A 229 -17.26 -12.80 -17.38
N ALA A 230 -18.24 -12.50 -16.52
CA ALA A 230 -19.64 -12.76 -16.81
C ALA A 230 -20.21 -11.82 -17.88
N LEU A 231 -19.65 -10.63 -17.99
CA LEU A 231 -20.02 -9.59 -18.93
C LEU A 231 -18.82 -8.75 -19.33
N GLU A 232 -18.72 -8.43 -20.61
CA GLU A 232 -17.78 -7.44 -21.15
C GLU A 232 -18.60 -6.38 -21.90
N VAL A 233 -18.26 -5.09 -21.70
CA VAL A 233 -18.96 -3.94 -22.29
C VAL A 233 -17.99 -3.08 -23.07
N ASP A 234 -18.33 -2.79 -24.33
CA ASP A 234 -17.52 -1.90 -25.18
C ASP A 234 -17.49 -0.47 -24.62
N GLY A 235 -16.29 0.10 -24.50
CA GLY A 235 -16.11 1.48 -24.04
C GLY A 235 -16.24 1.67 -22.53
N ALA A 236 -16.06 0.60 -21.77
CA ALA A 236 -15.94 0.65 -20.32
C ALA A 236 -14.82 1.59 -19.87
N THR A 237 -14.97 2.14 -18.67
CA THR A 237 -14.08 3.16 -18.09
C THR A 237 -13.57 2.75 -16.71
N ASP A 238 -12.69 3.59 -16.15
CA ASP A 238 -12.21 3.52 -14.77
C ASP A 238 -13.00 4.46 -13.84
N ASP A 239 -14.25 4.78 -14.18
CA ASP A 239 -15.08 5.68 -13.36
C ASP A 239 -15.18 5.17 -11.91
N HIS A 240 -15.01 6.08 -10.97
CA HIS A 240 -14.97 5.77 -9.54
C HIS A 240 -16.33 5.35 -8.92
N GLN A 241 -17.42 5.46 -9.67
CA GLN A 241 -18.75 4.96 -9.32
C GLN A 241 -19.13 3.72 -10.13
N GLY A 242 -18.21 3.24 -10.99
CA GLY A 242 -18.46 2.20 -11.98
C GLY A 242 -19.23 2.71 -13.19
N ASP A 243 -19.21 1.93 -14.25
CA ASP A 243 -19.96 2.26 -15.47
C ASP A 243 -21.48 2.06 -15.27
N ASP A 244 -22.28 3.00 -15.79
CA ASP A 244 -23.73 2.96 -15.74
C ASP A 244 -24.27 1.93 -16.75
N ILE A 245 -24.41 0.68 -16.29
CA ILE A 245 -25.13 -0.37 -17.01
C ILE A 245 -26.36 -0.79 -16.20
N SER A 246 -27.40 -1.24 -16.89
CA SER A 246 -28.61 -1.65 -16.18
C SER A 246 -28.36 -2.89 -15.30
N VAL A 247 -28.97 -2.92 -14.11
CA VAL A 247 -28.91 -4.09 -13.19
C VAL A 247 -29.51 -5.32 -13.87
N GLU A 248 -30.44 -5.15 -14.80
CA GLU A 248 -30.99 -6.24 -15.62
C GLU A 248 -29.91 -6.84 -16.55
N ALA A 249 -28.99 -6.05 -17.09
CA ALA A 249 -27.88 -6.59 -17.91
C ALA A 249 -26.93 -7.41 -17.05
N ILE A 250 -26.67 -6.98 -15.80
CA ILE A 250 -25.92 -7.76 -14.82
C ILE A 250 -26.67 -9.08 -14.53
N ALA A 251 -27.97 -9.03 -14.29
CA ALA A 251 -28.80 -10.20 -14.03
C ALA A 251 -28.85 -11.16 -15.23
N ASP A 252 -28.96 -10.64 -16.45
CA ASP A 252 -29.01 -11.45 -17.66
C ASP A 252 -27.69 -12.17 -17.95
N SER A 253 -26.54 -11.65 -17.50
CA SER A 253 -25.24 -12.33 -17.60
C SER A 253 -25.11 -13.51 -16.62
N ASN A 254 -25.91 -13.53 -15.57
CA ASN A 254 -26.01 -14.59 -14.57
C ASN A 254 -24.65 -15.08 -14.03
N PRO A 255 -23.85 -14.21 -13.38
CA PRO A 255 -22.55 -14.59 -12.86
C PRO A 255 -22.63 -15.67 -11.79
N ASP A 256 -21.58 -16.52 -11.69
CA ASP A 256 -21.39 -17.48 -10.62
C ASP A 256 -20.85 -16.79 -9.36
N TRP A 257 -20.08 -15.71 -9.51
CA TRP A 257 -19.52 -14.90 -8.44
C TRP A 257 -19.76 -13.41 -8.68
N ILE A 258 -20.08 -12.66 -7.62
CA ILE A 258 -20.14 -11.19 -7.65
C ILE A 258 -19.16 -10.63 -6.60
N LEU A 259 -18.18 -9.84 -7.06
CA LEU A 259 -17.26 -9.10 -6.20
C LEU A 259 -17.78 -7.67 -6.04
N VAL A 260 -17.88 -7.19 -4.80
CA VAL A 260 -18.54 -5.92 -4.50
C VAL A 260 -17.61 -4.99 -3.72
N MET A 261 -17.46 -3.77 -4.20
CA MET A 261 -16.87 -2.66 -3.44
C MET A 261 -17.99 -1.73 -2.94
N ASP A 262 -18.04 -1.46 -1.63
CA ASP A 262 -18.92 -0.45 -1.03
C ASP A 262 -18.18 0.88 -0.93
N ARG A 263 -18.36 1.74 -1.96
CA ARG A 263 -17.67 3.02 -1.99
C ARG A 263 -18.13 3.95 -0.87
N ASP A 264 -19.43 3.95 -0.58
CA ASP A 264 -20.01 4.90 0.37
C ASP A 264 -19.69 4.53 1.83
N ALA A 265 -19.41 3.26 2.10
CA ALA A 265 -18.88 2.82 3.39
C ALA A 265 -17.58 3.54 3.76
N ALA A 266 -16.74 3.86 2.77
CA ALA A 266 -15.47 4.54 2.98
C ALA A 266 -15.56 6.08 2.96
N VAL A 267 -16.51 6.66 2.20
CA VAL A 267 -16.53 8.13 1.99
C VAL A 267 -17.63 8.83 2.75
N SER A 268 -18.68 8.15 3.17
CA SER A 268 -19.86 8.74 3.80
C SER A 268 -20.56 7.75 4.75
N PRO A 269 -19.85 7.05 5.65
CA PRO A 269 -20.45 6.01 6.50
C PRO A 269 -21.52 6.54 7.45
N ASP A 270 -21.44 7.82 7.81
CA ASP A 270 -22.35 8.49 8.73
C ASP A 270 -23.50 9.25 8.03
N ASP A 271 -23.57 9.20 6.70
CA ASP A 271 -24.65 9.84 5.96
C ASP A 271 -25.98 9.13 6.26
N ALA A 272 -27.02 9.94 6.51
CA ALA A 272 -28.34 9.40 6.82
C ALA A 272 -29.00 8.64 5.64
N GLU A 273 -28.50 8.86 4.43
CA GLU A 273 -28.97 8.19 3.19
C GLU A 273 -28.08 6.99 2.83
N TYR A 274 -26.97 6.75 3.56
CA TYR A 274 -26.10 5.61 3.32
C TYR A 274 -26.86 4.30 3.52
N THR A 275 -26.79 3.43 2.53
CA THR A 275 -27.29 2.05 2.59
C THR A 275 -26.11 1.11 2.28
N PRO A 276 -25.78 0.17 3.18
CA PRO A 276 -24.72 -0.79 2.94
C PRO A 276 -24.86 -1.54 1.61
N ALA A 277 -23.78 -1.77 0.91
CA ALA A 277 -23.78 -2.46 -0.37
C ALA A 277 -24.47 -3.82 -0.28
N GLN A 278 -24.33 -4.54 0.84
CA GLN A 278 -25.03 -5.79 1.07
C GLN A 278 -26.56 -5.62 1.00
N GLU A 279 -27.11 -4.59 1.63
CA GLU A 279 -28.55 -4.32 1.59
C GLU A 279 -29.02 -3.91 0.19
N VAL A 280 -28.18 -3.16 -0.56
CA VAL A 280 -28.50 -2.76 -1.94
C VAL A 280 -28.56 -3.98 -2.85
N VAL A 281 -27.56 -4.88 -2.79
CA VAL A 281 -27.53 -6.11 -3.60
C VAL A 281 -28.66 -7.07 -3.23
N GLU A 282 -28.88 -7.31 -1.94
CA GLU A 282 -29.95 -8.21 -1.46
C GLU A 282 -31.37 -7.73 -1.83
N ASN A 283 -31.58 -6.40 -1.88
CA ASN A 283 -32.87 -5.82 -2.22
C ASN A 283 -33.09 -5.56 -3.72
N ALA A 284 -32.04 -5.75 -4.54
CA ALA A 284 -32.15 -5.63 -5.99
C ALA A 284 -33.01 -6.76 -6.58
N GLU A 285 -34.27 -6.43 -6.95
CA GLU A 285 -35.21 -7.45 -7.47
C GLU A 285 -34.68 -8.18 -8.72
N ALA A 286 -33.93 -7.49 -9.57
CA ALA A 286 -33.31 -8.06 -10.76
C ALA A 286 -32.29 -9.15 -10.43
N LEU A 287 -31.52 -8.97 -9.36
CA LEU A 287 -30.44 -9.90 -8.97
C LEU A 287 -30.92 -11.14 -8.20
N ARG A 288 -32.17 -11.16 -7.73
CA ARG A 288 -32.70 -12.22 -6.87
C ARG A 288 -32.57 -13.63 -7.43
N ASN A 289 -32.55 -13.80 -8.74
CA ASN A 289 -32.48 -15.10 -9.41
C ASN A 289 -31.10 -15.37 -10.03
N VAL A 290 -30.13 -14.48 -9.83
CA VAL A 290 -28.75 -14.66 -10.27
C VAL A 290 -28.09 -15.76 -9.46
N THR A 291 -27.30 -16.62 -10.10
CA THR A 291 -26.64 -17.76 -9.48
C THR A 291 -25.84 -17.31 -8.25
N ALA A 292 -24.99 -16.29 -8.40
CA ALA A 292 -24.17 -15.77 -7.30
C ALA A 292 -24.99 -15.38 -6.06
N VAL A 293 -26.17 -14.76 -6.24
CA VAL A 293 -27.03 -14.36 -5.12
C VAL A 293 -27.76 -15.57 -4.50
N GLN A 294 -28.14 -16.56 -5.30
CA GLN A 294 -28.84 -17.75 -4.81
C GLN A 294 -27.94 -18.72 -4.06
N GLU A 295 -26.65 -18.74 -4.41
CA GLU A 295 -25.66 -19.65 -3.86
C GLU A 295 -24.77 -18.96 -2.79
N ASP A 296 -25.07 -17.71 -2.43
CA ASP A 296 -24.32 -16.91 -1.44
C ASP A 296 -22.89 -16.57 -1.88
N ASN A 297 -22.66 -16.52 -3.20
CA ASN A 297 -21.36 -16.24 -3.84
C ASN A 297 -21.16 -14.73 -4.11
N VAL A 298 -21.59 -13.87 -3.19
CA VAL A 298 -21.39 -12.42 -3.25
C VAL A 298 -20.35 -12.03 -2.20
N VAL A 299 -19.18 -11.60 -2.66
CA VAL A 299 -18.05 -11.30 -1.77
C VAL A 299 -17.77 -9.80 -1.74
N TYR A 300 -17.76 -9.25 -0.53
CA TYR A 300 -17.59 -7.81 -0.30
C TYR A 300 -16.15 -7.50 0.11
N MET A 301 -15.57 -6.46 -0.50
CA MET A 301 -14.29 -5.91 -0.06
C MET A 301 -14.40 -5.30 1.35
N PRO A 302 -13.27 -5.13 2.06
CA PRO A 302 -13.23 -4.34 3.29
C PRO A 302 -13.90 -2.98 3.11
N LYS A 303 -14.63 -2.51 4.12
CA LYS A 303 -15.48 -1.30 4.02
C LYS A 303 -14.71 -0.02 3.73
N ASP A 304 -13.44 0.03 4.09
CA ASP A 304 -12.56 1.18 3.90
C ASP A 304 -11.77 1.15 2.59
N THR A 305 -11.92 0.10 1.77
CA THR A 305 -11.14 -0.12 0.54
C THR A 305 -11.01 1.13 -0.33
N TYR A 306 -12.10 1.86 -0.58
CA TYR A 306 -12.05 3.01 -1.49
C TYR A 306 -11.09 4.12 -1.02
N THR A 307 -10.78 4.21 0.27
CA THR A 307 -9.83 5.16 0.87
C THR A 307 -8.58 4.49 1.43
N ASN A 308 -8.52 3.15 1.43
CA ASN A 308 -7.40 2.32 1.90
C ASN A 308 -7.10 1.20 0.89
N GLU A 309 -6.70 1.56 -0.32
CA GLU A 309 -6.54 0.65 -1.47
C GLU A 309 -5.11 0.08 -1.53
N GLY A 310 -4.54 -0.29 -0.36
CA GLY A 310 -3.18 -0.82 -0.22
C GLY A 310 -3.08 -2.35 -0.31
N ILE A 311 -1.86 -2.86 -0.28
CA ILE A 311 -1.57 -4.30 -0.36
C ILE A 311 -2.23 -5.11 0.77
N GLN A 312 -2.34 -4.55 2.00
CA GLN A 312 -2.97 -5.21 3.12
C GLN A 312 -4.47 -5.39 2.89
N THR A 313 -5.16 -4.35 2.37
CA THR A 313 -6.58 -4.41 2.02
C THR A 313 -6.87 -5.49 0.97
N TYR A 314 -6.02 -5.61 -0.05
CA TYR A 314 -6.14 -6.68 -1.04
C TYR A 314 -5.85 -8.06 -0.43
N THR A 315 -4.90 -8.16 0.49
CA THR A 315 -4.60 -9.42 1.20
C THR A 315 -5.82 -9.90 1.98
N GLU A 316 -6.47 -9.02 2.76
CA GLU A 316 -7.69 -9.33 3.50
C GLU A 316 -8.83 -9.76 2.57
N PHE A 317 -9.00 -9.04 1.46
CA PHE A 317 -10.01 -9.39 0.47
C PHE A 317 -9.75 -10.75 -0.17
N PHE A 318 -8.52 -11.06 -0.56
CA PHE A 318 -8.17 -12.34 -1.18
C PHE A 318 -8.34 -13.51 -0.22
N ASP A 319 -8.01 -13.32 1.07
CA ASP A 319 -8.30 -14.32 2.08
C ASP A 319 -9.80 -14.58 2.22
N THR A 320 -10.61 -13.51 2.25
CA THR A 320 -12.07 -13.61 2.30
C THR A 320 -12.64 -14.29 1.06
N LEU A 321 -12.13 -13.94 -0.13
CA LEU A 321 -12.56 -14.53 -1.40
C LEU A 321 -12.21 -16.02 -1.49
N ALA A 322 -10.99 -16.38 -1.08
CA ALA A 322 -10.57 -17.77 -1.07
C ALA A 322 -11.39 -18.62 -0.08
N ASP A 323 -11.69 -18.08 1.10
CA ASP A 323 -12.56 -18.75 2.08
C ASP A 323 -13.96 -19.01 1.49
N ALA A 324 -14.56 -17.99 0.85
CA ALA A 324 -15.88 -18.12 0.22
C ALA A 324 -15.88 -19.15 -0.92
N MET A 325 -14.85 -19.14 -1.77
CA MET A 325 -14.71 -20.11 -2.87
C MET A 325 -14.49 -21.54 -2.34
N GLY A 326 -13.70 -21.68 -1.27
CA GLY A 326 -13.43 -22.98 -0.65
C GLY A 326 -14.65 -23.62 0.02
N GLU A 327 -15.61 -22.82 0.50
CA GLU A 327 -16.87 -23.32 1.09
C GLU A 327 -17.81 -23.94 0.05
N GLN A 328 -17.65 -23.60 -1.22
CA GLN A 328 -18.45 -24.11 -2.34
C GLN A 328 -17.86 -25.40 -2.96
N ASN A 329 -16.60 -25.73 -2.70
CA ASN A 329 -15.88 -26.91 -3.19
C ASN A 329 -16.01 -28.08 -2.22
#